data_c1c3646651a2f11a4992f671c2f9902b
#
_entry.id   c1c3646651a2f11a4992f671c2f9902b
#
_cell.length_a   1.000
_cell.length_b   1.000
_cell.length_c   1.000
_cell.angle_alpha   90.00
_cell.angle_beta   90.00
_cell.angle_gamma   90.00
#
_symmetry.space_group_name_H-M   'P 1'
#
loop_
_entity.id
_entity.type
_entity.pdbx_description
1 polymer ?
#
loop_
_entity_poly.entity_id
_entity_poly.type
_entity_poly.pdbx_seq_one_letter_code
_entity_poly.pdbx_strand_id
1 'polypeptide(L)'
;MVRLAGEVADGVGVGIMSSVEFVRDIVRPNARQGAEQASRDPDALVFPTAATISINQDANAARRASKRAICKLYHPIPHPYYDSQLRQLGFAEFADQATQLVPAGRLAEAIDLVPEAVVDTMTITGNVEQCAQRIDEYEGVADELILARTGQPGDTNTLADYEDLFQLMRASGS
;
A
#
# COMPACT_ATOMS: atom_id res chain seq x y z
N MET A 1 14.46 -3.03 -12.15
CA MET A 1 13.26 -3.81 -12.54
C MET A 1 12.18 -2.93 -13.15
N VAL A 2 11.71 -1.87 -12.50
CA VAL A 2 10.62 -0.99 -13.04
C VAL A 2 10.96 -0.44 -14.42
N ARG A 3 12.21 0.04 -14.63
CA ARG A 3 12.66 0.52 -15.94
C ARG A 3 12.62 -0.56 -17.01
N LEU A 4 13.14 -1.76 -16.70
CA LEU A 4 13.06 -2.90 -17.61
C LEU A 4 11.61 -3.28 -17.96
N ALA A 5 10.70 -3.19 -16.99
CA ALA A 5 9.26 -3.40 -17.28
C ALA A 5 8.76 -2.38 -18.32
N GLY A 6 9.13 -1.11 -18.20
CA GLY A 6 8.82 -0.09 -19.22
C GLY A 6 9.38 -0.43 -20.61
N GLU A 7 10.56 -1.03 -20.67
CA GLU A 7 11.18 -1.42 -21.94
C GLU A 7 10.41 -2.54 -22.67
N VAL A 8 9.78 -3.49 -21.93
CA VAL A 8 9.29 -4.74 -22.53
C VAL A 8 7.83 -5.09 -22.21
N ALA A 9 7.19 -4.45 -21.21
CA ALA A 9 5.83 -4.78 -20.77
C ALA A 9 4.83 -3.68 -21.13
N ASP A 10 3.54 -4.00 -21.09
CA ASP A 10 2.45 -3.04 -21.34
C ASP A 10 2.07 -2.25 -20.08
N GLY A 11 2.63 -2.61 -18.93
CA GLY A 11 2.41 -1.90 -17.68
C GLY A 11 3.22 -2.44 -16.52
N VAL A 12 3.04 -1.82 -15.36
CA VAL A 12 3.71 -2.19 -14.11
C VAL A 12 2.68 -2.37 -13.01
N GLY A 13 2.44 -3.61 -12.61
CA GLY A 13 1.63 -3.93 -11.43
C GLY A 13 2.38 -3.55 -10.16
N VAL A 14 1.77 -2.69 -9.32
CA VAL A 14 2.37 -2.21 -8.09
C VAL A 14 1.76 -2.92 -6.87
N GLY A 15 2.61 -3.38 -5.95
CA GLY A 15 2.23 -4.30 -4.87
C GLY A 15 1.23 -3.75 -3.85
N ILE A 16 0.75 -4.63 -2.96
CA ILE A 16 -0.41 -4.44 -2.07
C ILE A 16 -0.29 -3.33 -1.00
N MET A 17 0.86 -2.69 -0.88
CA MET A 17 1.09 -1.64 0.11
C MET A 17 1.94 -0.54 -0.53
N SER A 18 1.40 0.04 -1.60
CA SER A 18 2.11 1.06 -2.38
C SER A 18 1.47 2.42 -2.12
N SER A 19 2.28 3.38 -1.67
CA SER A 19 1.82 4.74 -1.46
C SER A 19 1.63 5.48 -2.79
N VAL A 20 0.76 6.48 -2.78
CA VAL A 20 0.54 7.39 -3.92
C VAL A 20 1.86 8.01 -4.36
N GLU A 21 2.66 8.51 -3.41
CA GLU A 21 3.94 9.16 -3.67
C GLU A 21 4.94 8.20 -4.33
N PHE A 22 5.01 6.97 -3.84
CA PHE A 22 5.92 5.97 -4.43
C PHE A 22 5.54 5.63 -5.88
N VAL A 23 4.26 5.47 -6.16
CA VAL A 23 3.79 5.21 -7.53
C VAL A 23 4.04 6.41 -8.43
N ARG A 24 3.65 7.62 -7.99
CA ARG A 24 3.74 8.86 -8.75
C ARG A 24 5.19 9.27 -9.01
N ASP A 25 6.04 9.26 -7.98
CA ASP A 25 7.34 9.92 -8.02
C ASP A 25 8.49 8.95 -8.34
N ILE A 26 8.27 7.62 -8.18
CA ILE A 26 9.30 6.61 -8.39
C ILE A 26 8.90 5.61 -9.47
N VAL A 27 7.74 4.95 -9.34
CA VAL A 27 7.37 3.86 -10.27
C VAL A 27 7.11 4.40 -11.67
N ARG A 28 6.16 5.33 -11.81
CA ARG A 28 5.75 5.87 -13.11
C ARG A 28 6.91 6.52 -13.88
N PRO A 29 7.73 7.40 -13.29
CA PRO A 29 8.86 8.02 -14.02
C PRO A 29 9.89 7.00 -14.50
N ASN A 30 10.21 6.00 -13.68
CA ASN A 30 11.17 4.97 -14.06
C ASN A 30 10.64 4.05 -15.16
N ALA A 31 9.37 3.67 -15.14
CA ALA A 31 8.75 2.87 -16.19
C ALA A 31 8.69 3.64 -17.52
N ARG A 32 8.25 4.90 -17.46
CA ARG A 32 8.21 5.79 -18.64
C ARG A 32 9.58 5.96 -19.27
N GLN A 33 10.61 6.20 -18.47
CA GLN A 33 11.99 6.28 -18.96
C GLN A 33 12.43 5.00 -19.68
N GLY A 34 12.04 3.82 -19.18
CA GLY A 34 12.30 2.54 -19.84
C GLY A 34 11.61 2.43 -21.21
N ALA A 35 10.33 2.81 -21.29
CA ALA A 35 9.59 2.82 -22.55
C ALA A 35 10.24 3.74 -23.58
N GLU A 36 10.61 4.97 -23.19
CA GLU A 36 11.31 5.93 -24.05
C GLU A 36 12.64 5.39 -24.59
N GLN A 37 13.44 4.74 -23.72
CA GLN A 37 14.71 4.12 -24.11
C GLN A 37 14.52 2.98 -25.13
N ALA A 38 13.39 2.28 -25.05
CA ALA A 38 13.02 1.21 -25.98
C ALA A 38 12.24 1.72 -27.21
N SER A 39 12.10 3.04 -27.38
CA SER A 39 11.32 3.67 -28.47
C SER A 39 9.84 3.24 -28.46
N ARG A 40 9.27 2.99 -27.27
CA ARG A 40 7.86 2.69 -27.04
C ARG A 40 7.14 3.95 -26.54
N ASP A 41 5.83 3.99 -26.74
CA ASP A 41 5.00 5.07 -26.21
C ASP A 41 4.88 4.96 -24.69
N PRO A 42 5.42 5.92 -23.91
CA PRO A 42 5.32 5.90 -22.45
C PRO A 42 3.91 6.15 -21.94
N ASP A 43 3.02 6.75 -22.74
CA ASP A 43 1.63 7.02 -22.37
C ASP A 43 0.73 5.78 -22.55
N ALA A 44 1.21 4.76 -23.26
CA ALA A 44 0.53 3.48 -23.39
C ALA A 44 0.72 2.56 -22.15
N LEU A 45 1.62 2.89 -21.22
CA LEU A 45 1.86 2.08 -20.02
C LEU A 45 0.70 2.21 -19.04
N VAL A 46 0.25 1.06 -18.50
CA VAL A 46 -0.77 1.00 -17.44
C VAL A 46 -0.15 0.65 -16.08
N PHE A 47 -0.72 1.22 -15.00
CA PHE A 47 -0.21 1.08 -13.64
C PHE A 47 -1.30 0.59 -12.68
N PRO A 48 -1.72 -0.70 -12.78
CA PRO A 48 -2.61 -1.27 -11.77
C PRO A 48 -1.90 -1.28 -10.42
N THR A 49 -2.52 -0.66 -9.43
CA THR A 49 -1.93 -0.46 -8.10
C THR A 49 -2.79 -1.12 -7.04
N ALA A 50 -2.19 -1.91 -6.17
CA ALA A 50 -2.87 -2.47 -5.02
C ALA A 50 -2.54 -1.65 -3.76
N ALA A 51 -3.59 -1.24 -3.04
CA ALA A 51 -3.48 -0.52 -1.77
C ALA A 51 -4.10 -1.32 -0.62
N THR A 52 -3.41 -1.34 0.51
CA THR A 52 -3.94 -1.93 1.74
C THR A 52 -4.92 -0.99 2.38
N ILE A 53 -6.14 -1.48 2.67
CA ILE A 53 -7.20 -0.70 3.29
C ILE A 53 -7.62 -1.29 4.63
N SER A 54 -7.82 -0.42 5.63
CA SER A 54 -8.34 -0.76 6.95
C SER A 54 -9.49 0.19 7.31
N ILE A 55 -10.71 -0.31 7.25
CA ILE A 55 -11.92 0.45 7.54
C ILE A 55 -12.44 0.04 8.92
N ASN A 56 -12.64 1.00 9.82
CA ASN A 56 -13.30 0.80 11.11
C ASN A 56 -13.84 2.14 11.63
N GLN A 57 -15.00 2.13 12.29
CA GLN A 57 -15.55 3.31 12.97
C GLN A 57 -14.68 3.73 14.17
N ASP A 58 -14.00 2.77 14.82
CA ASP A 58 -12.95 3.06 15.80
C ASP A 58 -11.62 3.31 15.06
N ALA A 59 -11.21 4.57 15.04
CA ALA A 59 -9.97 5.00 14.39
C ALA A 59 -8.72 4.28 14.95
N ASN A 60 -8.69 3.99 16.26
CA ASN A 60 -7.56 3.28 16.87
C ASN A 60 -7.52 1.82 16.40
N ALA A 61 -8.68 1.17 16.26
CA ALA A 61 -8.76 -0.18 15.72
C ALA A 61 -8.30 -0.24 14.26
N ALA A 62 -8.75 0.71 13.41
CA ALA A 62 -8.30 0.81 12.04
C ALA A 62 -6.78 0.99 11.94
N ARG A 63 -6.21 1.94 12.67
CA ARG A 63 -4.76 2.20 12.68
C ARG A 63 -3.96 1.01 13.19
N ARG A 64 -4.41 0.35 14.24
CA ARG A 64 -3.75 -0.85 14.77
C ARG A 64 -3.76 -2.01 13.78
N ALA A 65 -4.83 -2.18 13.01
CA ALA A 65 -4.88 -3.19 11.93
C ALA A 65 -3.87 -2.86 10.82
N SER A 66 -3.78 -1.61 10.40
CA SER A 66 -2.79 -1.13 9.41
C SER A 66 -1.35 -1.31 9.91
N LYS A 67 -1.05 -0.91 11.15
CA LYS A 67 0.27 -1.12 11.77
C LYS A 67 0.67 -2.59 11.77
N ARG A 68 -0.28 -3.47 12.10
CA ARG A 68 -0.05 -4.93 12.06
C ARG A 68 0.22 -5.41 10.62
N ALA A 69 -0.51 -4.92 9.63
CA ALA A 69 -0.31 -5.27 8.24
C ALA A 69 1.08 -4.85 7.75
N ILE A 70 1.52 -3.63 8.08
CA ILE A 70 2.87 -3.13 7.79
C ILE A 70 3.94 -4.03 8.40
N CYS A 71 3.83 -4.37 9.69
CA CYS A 71 4.80 -5.24 10.35
C CYS A 71 4.86 -6.65 9.75
N LYS A 72 3.75 -7.18 9.22
CA LYS A 72 3.74 -8.49 8.56
C LYS A 72 4.64 -8.56 7.32
N LEU A 73 4.98 -7.43 6.70
CA LEU A 73 5.93 -7.37 5.57
C LEU A 73 7.36 -7.76 5.98
N TYR A 74 7.63 -7.79 7.27
CA TYR A 74 8.93 -8.15 7.85
C TYR A 74 8.98 -9.59 8.39
N HIS A 75 7.91 -10.38 8.22
CA HIS A 75 7.83 -11.76 8.72
C HIS A 75 7.82 -12.78 7.58
N PRO A 76 8.58 -13.89 7.62
CA PRO A 76 9.62 -14.23 8.61
C PRO A 76 10.93 -13.46 8.40
N ILE A 77 11.08 -12.82 7.25
CA ILE A 77 12.21 -11.95 6.88
C ILE A 77 11.64 -10.70 6.19
N PRO A 78 12.37 -9.58 6.23
CA PRO A 78 11.96 -8.36 5.53
C PRO A 78 11.70 -8.62 4.05
N HIS A 79 10.55 -8.19 3.55
CA HIS A 79 10.27 -8.25 2.12
C HIS A 79 11.05 -7.14 1.39
N PRO A 80 12.01 -7.46 0.50
CA PRO A 80 12.97 -6.49 -0.03
C PRO A 80 12.32 -5.28 -0.72
N TYR A 81 11.21 -5.50 -1.42
CA TYR A 81 10.48 -4.44 -2.12
C TYR A 81 9.91 -3.41 -1.14
N TYR A 82 9.19 -3.85 -0.10
CA TYR A 82 8.54 -2.96 0.85
C TYR A 82 9.54 -2.30 1.80
N ASP A 83 10.58 -3.00 2.22
CA ASP A 83 11.68 -2.43 2.98
C ASP A 83 12.37 -1.30 2.19
N SER A 84 12.67 -1.54 0.92
CA SER A 84 13.25 -0.52 0.03
C SER A 84 12.30 0.68 -0.15
N GLN A 85 10.99 0.43 -0.31
CA GLN A 85 10.00 1.50 -0.43
C GLN A 85 9.95 2.38 0.82
N LEU A 86 9.87 1.79 2.01
CA LEU A 86 9.88 2.53 3.27
C LEU A 86 11.14 3.40 3.42
N ARG A 87 12.31 2.88 3.07
CA ARG A 87 13.57 3.64 3.12
C ARG A 87 13.58 4.81 2.14
N GLN A 88 13.08 4.61 0.92
CA GLN A 88 12.99 5.68 -0.09
C GLN A 88 11.98 6.77 0.29
N LEU A 89 10.96 6.43 1.07
CA LEU A 89 9.98 7.37 1.61
C LEU A 89 10.46 8.05 2.91
N GLY A 90 11.69 7.80 3.37
CA GLY A 90 12.28 8.46 4.54
C GLY A 90 12.03 7.75 5.87
N PHE A 91 11.49 6.53 5.87
CA PHE A 91 11.18 5.74 7.08
C PHE A 91 12.26 4.70 7.41
N ALA A 92 13.53 4.99 7.12
CA ALA A 92 14.65 4.05 7.32
C ALA A 92 14.79 3.60 8.77
N GLU A 93 14.61 4.50 9.74
CA GLU A 93 14.70 4.18 11.17
C GLU A 93 13.67 3.11 11.59
N PHE A 94 12.41 3.28 11.16
CA PHE A 94 11.38 2.28 11.41
C PHE A 94 11.69 0.96 10.70
N ALA A 95 12.16 1.00 9.45
CA ALA A 95 12.55 -0.20 8.69
C ALA A 95 13.66 -1.00 9.41
N ASP A 96 14.64 -0.34 10.01
CA ASP A 96 15.70 -0.96 10.81
C ASP A 96 15.15 -1.63 12.08
N GLN A 97 14.26 -0.95 12.80
CA GLN A 97 13.60 -1.48 14.00
C GLN A 97 12.73 -2.71 13.64
N ALA A 98 11.90 -2.62 12.59
CA ALA A 98 11.04 -3.70 12.15
C ALA A 98 11.86 -4.94 11.71
N THR A 99 12.98 -4.72 11.01
CA THR A 99 13.91 -5.79 10.59
C THR A 99 14.49 -6.57 11.78
N GLN A 100 14.70 -5.91 12.92
CA GLN A 100 15.22 -6.54 14.13
C GLN A 100 14.12 -7.21 14.95
N LEU A 101 12.99 -6.54 15.13
CA LEU A 101 11.95 -6.96 16.08
C LEU A 101 11.05 -8.06 15.54
N VAL A 102 10.61 -7.94 14.28
CA VAL A 102 9.59 -8.85 13.75
C VAL A 102 10.13 -10.28 13.59
N PRO A 103 11.29 -10.51 12.95
CA PRO A 103 11.87 -11.85 12.88
C PRO A 103 12.23 -12.44 14.24
N ALA A 104 12.50 -11.59 15.25
CA ALA A 104 12.76 -12.02 16.63
C ALA A 104 11.48 -12.39 17.42
N GLY A 105 10.30 -12.38 16.78
CA GLY A 105 9.02 -12.68 17.42
C GLY A 105 8.45 -11.54 18.28
N ARG A 106 9.05 -10.33 18.24
CA ARG A 106 8.63 -9.14 19.01
C ARG A 106 7.64 -8.30 18.22
N LEU A 107 6.65 -8.95 17.59
CA LEU A 107 5.68 -8.29 16.71
C LEU A 107 4.87 -7.21 17.42
N ALA A 108 4.45 -7.44 18.66
CA ALA A 108 3.65 -6.46 19.42
C ALA A 108 4.41 -5.15 19.60
N GLU A 109 5.68 -5.22 19.96
CA GLU A 109 6.56 -4.07 20.13
C GLU A 109 6.80 -3.35 18.78
N ALA A 110 7.03 -4.10 17.72
CA ALA A 110 7.16 -3.51 16.38
C ALA A 110 5.90 -2.74 15.98
N ILE A 111 4.70 -3.26 16.27
CA ILE A 111 3.42 -2.60 15.99
C ILE A 111 3.32 -1.27 16.74
N ASP A 112 3.71 -1.24 18.01
CA ASP A 112 3.64 -0.02 18.83
C ASP A 112 4.64 1.05 18.37
N LEU A 113 5.73 0.65 17.71
CA LEU A 113 6.75 1.55 17.14
C LEU A 113 6.41 2.08 15.73
N VAL A 114 5.40 1.55 15.04
CA VAL A 114 5.03 2.06 13.71
C VAL A 114 4.62 3.53 13.81
N PRO A 115 5.35 4.47 13.17
CA PRO A 115 4.98 5.87 13.17
C PRO A 115 3.61 6.09 12.49
N GLU A 116 2.84 7.07 12.98
CA GLU A 116 1.56 7.42 12.37
C GLU A 116 1.74 7.83 10.90
N ALA A 117 2.81 8.57 10.59
CA ALA A 117 3.16 8.95 9.23
C ALA A 117 3.36 7.75 8.29
N VAL A 118 3.88 6.63 8.77
CA VAL A 118 4.01 5.38 7.98
C VAL A 118 2.63 4.82 7.66
N VAL A 119 1.71 4.81 8.63
CA VAL A 119 0.32 4.37 8.39
C VAL A 119 -0.34 5.28 7.34
N ASP A 120 -0.24 6.59 7.52
CA ASP A 120 -0.86 7.58 6.63
C ASP A 120 -0.30 7.52 5.20
N THR A 121 0.98 7.20 5.05
CA THR A 121 1.62 7.09 3.73
C THR A 121 1.34 5.75 3.06
N MET A 122 1.43 4.64 3.80
CA MET A 122 1.47 3.29 3.23
C MET A 122 0.11 2.62 3.11
N THR A 123 -0.94 3.18 3.74
CA THR A 123 -2.26 2.53 3.82
C THR A 123 -3.41 3.52 3.69
N ILE A 124 -4.57 3.00 3.28
CA ILE A 124 -5.84 3.70 3.32
C ILE A 124 -6.51 3.30 4.65
N THR A 125 -6.57 4.22 5.62
CA THR A 125 -6.98 3.88 7.01
C THR A 125 -7.92 4.90 7.58
N GLY A 126 -9.05 4.45 8.14
CA GLY A 126 -10.03 5.30 8.79
C GLY A 126 -11.45 4.74 8.76
N ASN A 127 -12.44 5.61 8.92
CA ASN A 127 -13.83 5.29 8.63
C ASN A 127 -14.09 5.32 7.11
N VAL A 128 -15.30 4.98 6.68
CA VAL A 128 -15.67 4.91 5.25
C VAL A 128 -15.39 6.23 4.53
N GLU A 129 -15.74 7.37 5.12
CA GLU A 129 -15.57 8.70 4.51
C GLU A 129 -14.07 9.07 4.36
N GLN A 130 -13.27 8.83 5.41
CA GLN A 130 -11.82 9.04 5.36
C GLN A 130 -11.13 8.14 4.34
N CYS A 131 -11.56 6.89 4.24
CA CYS A 131 -11.04 5.96 3.24
C CYS A 131 -11.42 6.39 1.82
N ALA A 132 -12.63 6.90 1.59
CA ALA A 132 -13.03 7.43 0.29
C ALA A 132 -12.13 8.60 -0.14
N GLN A 133 -11.89 9.57 0.75
CA GLN A 133 -11.00 10.71 0.48
C GLN A 133 -9.57 10.26 0.14
N ARG A 134 -9.06 9.22 0.80
CA ARG A 134 -7.73 8.68 0.51
C ARG A 134 -7.67 7.92 -0.81
N ILE A 135 -8.76 7.31 -1.24
CA ILE A 135 -8.87 6.66 -2.57
C ILE A 135 -8.77 7.69 -3.68
N ASP A 136 -9.39 8.86 -3.50
CA ASP A 136 -9.37 9.95 -4.49
C ASP A 136 -7.93 10.42 -4.82
N GLU A 137 -6.99 10.26 -3.88
CA GLU A 137 -5.57 10.62 -4.11
C GLU A 137 -4.87 9.71 -5.13
N TYR A 138 -5.44 8.53 -5.43
CA TYR A 138 -4.94 7.64 -6.49
C TYR A 138 -5.43 8.04 -7.88
N GLU A 139 -6.36 8.98 -8.00
CA GLU A 139 -6.85 9.46 -9.29
C GLU A 139 -5.69 10.10 -10.10
N GLY A 140 -5.54 9.68 -11.36
CA GLY A 140 -4.43 10.08 -12.20
C GLY A 140 -3.06 9.48 -11.84
N VAL A 141 -2.98 8.71 -10.75
CA VAL A 141 -1.77 8.00 -10.33
C VAL A 141 -1.85 6.51 -10.63
N ALA A 142 -2.96 5.86 -10.34
CA ALA A 142 -3.24 4.47 -10.67
C ALA A 142 -4.29 4.41 -11.79
N ASP A 143 -4.08 3.52 -12.76
CA ASP A 143 -5.08 3.28 -13.83
C ASP A 143 -6.17 2.30 -13.35
N GLU A 144 -5.84 1.48 -12.37
CA GLU A 144 -6.73 0.58 -11.65
C GLU A 144 -6.29 0.51 -10.19
N LEU A 145 -7.23 0.65 -9.24
CA LEU A 145 -6.95 0.53 -7.82
C LEU A 145 -7.58 -0.75 -7.25
N ILE A 146 -6.72 -1.65 -6.77
CA ILE A 146 -7.11 -2.91 -6.13
C ILE A 146 -7.05 -2.72 -4.61
N LEU A 147 -8.17 -2.82 -3.92
CA LEU A 147 -8.24 -2.65 -2.47
C LEU A 147 -8.02 -3.99 -1.74
N ALA A 148 -6.92 -4.11 -1.03
CA ALA A 148 -6.58 -5.25 -0.18
C ALA A 148 -6.97 -4.97 1.26
N ARG A 149 -8.12 -5.49 1.72
CA ARG A 149 -8.62 -5.29 3.08
C ARG A 149 -7.71 -5.94 4.13
N THR A 150 -7.40 -5.24 5.20
CA THR A 150 -6.76 -5.83 6.38
C THR A 150 -7.75 -6.70 7.15
N GLY A 151 -7.30 -7.87 7.63
CA GLY A 151 -8.09 -8.67 8.56
C GLY A 151 -8.29 -7.94 9.89
N GLN A 152 -9.52 -8.02 10.42
CA GLN A 152 -9.92 -7.46 11.71
C GLN A 152 -10.09 -8.57 12.76
N PRO A 153 -9.94 -8.28 14.07
CA PRO A 153 -10.31 -9.22 15.10
C PRO A 153 -11.79 -9.58 15.00
N GLY A 154 -12.08 -10.88 14.90
CA GLY A 154 -13.46 -11.39 14.78
C GLY A 154 -13.92 -11.65 13.35
N ASP A 155 -13.10 -11.37 12.34
CA ASP A 155 -13.41 -11.77 10.96
C ASP A 155 -13.63 -13.28 10.86
N THR A 156 -14.67 -13.67 10.13
CA THR A 156 -15.12 -15.05 9.95
C THR A 156 -14.83 -15.62 8.55
N ASN A 157 -14.16 -14.82 7.70
CA ASN A 157 -13.92 -15.10 6.28
C ASN A 157 -15.21 -15.26 5.47
N THR A 158 -16.23 -14.49 5.81
CA THR A 158 -17.51 -14.43 5.08
C THR A 158 -17.68 -13.06 4.42
N LEU A 159 -18.66 -12.94 3.52
CA LEU A 159 -18.99 -11.67 2.86
C LEU A 159 -19.39 -10.58 3.86
N ALA A 160 -19.89 -10.96 5.04
CA ALA A 160 -20.22 -9.99 6.10
C ALA A 160 -19.01 -9.20 6.59
N ASP A 161 -17.81 -9.78 6.54
CA ASP A 161 -16.57 -9.09 6.93
C ASP A 161 -16.16 -7.97 5.95
N TYR A 162 -16.80 -7.92 4.77
CA TYR A 162 -16.52 -6.94 3.71
C TYR A 162 -17.61 -5.88 3.55
N GLU A 163 -18.59 -5.82 4.47
CA GLU A 163 -19.72 -4.87 4.36
C GLU A 163 -19.24 -3.41 4.37
N ASP A 164 -18.21 -3.10 5.15
CA ASP A 164 -17.54 -1.79 5.17
C ASP A 164 -16.96 -1.41 3.80
N LEU A 165 -16.35 -2.37 3.11
CA LEU A 165 -15.80 -2.18 1.76
C LEU A 165 -16.92 -2.02 0.72
N PHE A 166 -18.01 -2.76 0.85
CA PHE A 166 -19.18 -2.58 -0.02
C PHE A 166 -19.86 -1.22 0.19
N GLN A 167 -19.92 -0.72 1.43
CA GLN A 167 -20.41 0.62 1.71
C GLN A 167 -19.52 1.68 1.05
N LEU A 168 -18.20 1.54 1.15
CA LEU A 168 -17.23 2.42 0.50
C LEU A 168 -17.43 2.45 -1.02
N MET A 169 -17.56 1.29 -1.67
CA MET A 169 -17.76 1.20 -3.13
C MET A 169 -19.07 1.86 -3.58
N ARG A 170 -20.13 1.80 -2.77
CA ARG A 170 -21.39 2.49 -3.05
C ARG A 170 -21.26 4.00 -2.92
N ALA A 171 -20.43 4.47 -1.98
CA ALA A 171 -20.20 5.90 -1.75
C ALA A 171 -19.29 6.54 -2.82
N SER A 172 -18.33 5.77 -3.37
CA SER A 172 -17.39 6.24 -4.41
C SER A 172 -17.98 6.16 -5.83
N GLY A 173 -19.08 5.46 -6.05
CA GLY A 173 -19.74 5.26 -7.35
C GLY A 173 -20.86 6.26 -7.67
N SER A 174 -21.02 7.28 -6.86
CA SER A 174 -21.95 8.41 -7.05
C SER A 174 -21.15 9.69 -7.30
#